data_d85bf9a1e2788233b9a710b5b5a70816
#
_entry.id   d85bf9a1e2788233b9a710b5b5a70816
#
_cell.length_a   1.000
_cell.length_b   1.000
_cell.length_c   1.000
_cell.angle_alpha   90.00
_cell.angle_beta   90.00
_cell.angle_gamma   90.00
#
_symmetry.space_group_name_H-M   'P 1'
#
loop_
_entity.id
_entity.type
_entity.pdbx_description
1 polymer ?
#
loop_
_entity_poly.entity_id
_entity_poly.type
_entity_poly.pdbx_seq_one_letter_code
_entity_poly.pdbx_strand_id
1 'polypeptide(L)'
;VKIGTFIILGIVLICQFTNAYSRIEKLIILFVSLIGFSFLFEICIADIEWKQALIGWVKPEIPKGSLPVVMSVLGAVVMPHNLFLHSEIIQSREWNLEDDSVIKQQLKYEFKDTLFSMIIGWAINSAMILMAAATLYQGNGHSIDDIHLAGSMLTPLLGNAASIIFALALLLAGISSSITAGMAGGTIFSGIFDHPYDIHHKDTKLGVLITMIPATLIILLIKAPFDGLIYSQMFLAVQLPITIFTQIYLTSSKKVMGKYANSKRLKIILFMIALIVTFLNICLFVTGF
;
A
#
# COMPACT_ATOMS: atom_id res chain seq x y z
N VAL A 1 -6.02 -20.95 -10.03
CA VAL A 1 -6.07 -20.06 -8.85
C VAL A 1 -5.89 -20.88 -7.57
N LYS A 2 -6.74 -21.86 -7.24
CA LYS A 2 -6.74 -22.57 -5.94
C LYS A 2 -5.38 -23.20 -5.57
N ILE A 3 -4.73 -23.91 -6.48
CA ILE A 3 -3.40 -24.52 -6.22
C ILE A 3 -2.35 -23.44 -6.00
N GLY A 4 -2.37 -22.39 -6.83
CA GLY A 4 -1.45 -21.24 -6.67
C GLY A 4 -1.57 -20.57 -5.31
N THR A 5 -2.78 -20.42 -4.79
CA THR A 5 -3.01 -19.82 -3.45
C THR A 5 -2.31 -20.59 -2.34
N PHE A 6 -2.39 -21.94 -2.36
CA PHE A 6 -1.68 -22.77 -1.36
C PHE A 6 -0.17 -22.72 -1.52
N ILE A 7 0.33 -22.68 -2.77
CA ILE A 7 1.76 -22.54 -3.02
C ILE A 7 2.27 -21.22 -2.48
N ILE A 8 1.58 -20.12 -2.78
CA ILE A 8 1.96 -18.78 -2.28
C ILE A 8 1.88 -18.72 -0.76
N LEU A 9 0.81 -19.25 -0.14
CA LEU A 9 0.71 -19.32 1.32
C LEU A 9 1.93 -20.06 1.91
N GLY A 10 2.28 -21.21 1.35
CA GLY A 10 3.46 -21.98 1.79
C GLY A 10 4.75 -21.18 1.68
N ILE A 11 4.99 -20.52 0.53
CA ILE A 11 6.17 -19.67 0.31
C ILE A 11 6.21 -18.54 1.34
N VAL A 12 5.09 -17.82 1.54
CA VAL A 12 5.00 -16.70 2.47
C VAL A 12 5.28 -17.13 3.91
N LEU A 13 4.67 -18.24 4.37
CA LEU A 13 4.90 -18.76 5.74
C LEU A 13 6.35 -19.22 5.92
N ILE A 14 6.92 -19.91 4.94
CA ILE A 14 8.33 -20.32 4.98
C ILE A 14 9.23 -19.08 5.06
N CYS A 15 9.01 -18.08 4.20
CA CYS A 15 9.81 -16.85 4.22
C CYS A 15 9.73 -16.12 5.56
N GLN A 16 8.55 -16.07 6.18
CA GLN A 16 8.38 -15.43 7.49
C GLN A 16 9.05 -16.21 8.62
N PHE A 17 8.81 -17.53 8.71
CA PHE A 17 9.31 -18.33 9.82
C PHE A 17 10.81 -18.66 9.72
N THR A 18 11.41 -18.57 8.52
CA THR A 18 12.85 -18.79 8.31
C THR A 18 13.67 -17.50 8.20
N ASN A 19 13.02 -16.32 8.32
CA ASN A 19 13.66 -15.01 8.13
C ASN A 19 14.37 -14.89 6.76
N ALA A 20 13.90 -15.63 5.75
CA ALA A 20 14.48 -15.64 4.41
C ALA A 20 14.06 -14.44 3.54
N TYR A 21 13.21 -13.55 4.08
CA TYR A 21 12.67 -12.41 3.37
C TYR A 21 13.75 -11.49 2.76
N SER A 22 14.83 -11.23 3.50
CA SER A 22 15.92 -10.33 3.06
C SER A 22 16.60 -10.76 1.74
N ARG A 23 16.54 -12.04 1.40
CA ARG A 23 17.09 -12.55 0.12
C ARG A 23 16.15 -12.28 -1.05
N ILE A 24 14.85 -12.39 -0.83
CA ILE A 24 13.82 -12.19 -1.84
C ILE A 24 13.56 -10.68 -2.05
N GLU A 25 13.71 -9.87 -1.00
CA GLU A 25 13.50 -8.43 -1.00
C GLU A 25 14.27 -7.71 -2.12
N LYS A 26 15.52 -8.08 -2.33
CA LYS A 26 16.36 -7.48 -3.40
C LYS A 26 15.79 -7.73 -4.79
N LEU A 27 15.26 -8.93 -5.03
CA LEU A 27 14.60 -9.27 -6.30
C LEU A 27 13.29 -8.49 -6.46
N ILE A 28 12.52 -8.39 -5.39
CA ILE A 28 11.27 -7.61 -5.37
C ILE A 28 11.57 -6.15 -5.71
N ILE A 29 12.52 -5.54 -5.02
CA ILE A 29 12.93 -4.15 -5.27
C ILE A 29 13.38 -3.98 -6.72
N LEU A 30 14.17 -4.90 -7.27
CA LEU A 30 14.63 -4.84 -8.64
C LEU A 30 13.45 -4.83 -9.64
N PHE A 31 12.55 -5.80 -9.55
CA PHE A 31 11.44 -5.93 -10.50
C PHE A 31 10.40 -4.81 -10.34
N VAL A 32 10.06 -4.44 -9.10
CA VAL A 32 9.12 -3.34 -8.84
C VAL A 32 9.71 -2.01 -9.31
N SER A 33 11.00 -1.77 -9.07
CA SER A 33 11.67 -0.57 -9.56
C SER A 33 11.73 -0.55 -11.09
N LEU A 34 12.04 -1.68 -11.72
CA LEU A 34 12.08 -1.77 -13.18
C LEU A 34 10.74 -1.37 -13.79
N ILE A 35 9.63 -1.91 -13.27
CA ILE A 35 8.29 -1.54 -13.76
C ILE A 35 7.95 -0.08 -13.44
N GLY A 36 8.24 0.38 -12.22
CA GLY A 36 7.99 1.77 -11.86
C GLY A 36 8.71 2.75 -12.78
N PHE A 37 9.99 2.51 -13.04
CA PHE A 37 10.75 3.32 -13.99
C PHE A 37 10.27 3.18 -15.44
N SER A 38 9.81 1.98 -15.84
CA SER A 38 9.23 1.79 -17.17
C SER A 38 7.99 2.66 -17.36
N PHE A 39 7.07 2.72 -16.41
CA PHE A 39 5.91 3.61 -16.48
C PHE A 39 6.29 5.09 -16.49
N LEU A 40 7.28 5.50 -15.69
CA LEU A 40 7.78 6.88 -15.71
C LEU A 40 8.46 7.24 -17.03
N PHE A 41 9.08 6.30 -17.70
CA PHE A 41 9.68 6.52 -19.01
C PHE A 41 8.61 6.56 -20.12
N GLU A 42 7.65 5.65 -20.09
CA GLU A 42 6.58 5.59 -21.08
C GLU A 42 5.71 6.84 -21.09
N ILE A 43 5.51 7.49 -19.95
CA ILE A 43 4.77 8.75 -19.88
C ILE A 43 5.44 9.88 -20.72
N CYS A 44 6.75 9.77 -20.95
CA CYS A 44 7.48 10.71 -21.78
C CYS A 44 7.30 10.46 -23.29
N ILE A 45 6.89 9.23 -23.66
CA ILE A 45 6.74 8.79 -25.06
C ILE A 45 5.25 8.77 -25.45
N ALA A 46 4.36 8.53 -24.50
CA ALA A 46 2.92 8.43 -24.75
C ALA A 46 2.33 9.80 -25.13
N ASP A 47 1.36 9.77 -26.04
CA ASP A 47 0.60 10.96 -26.42
C ASP A 47 -0.46 11.26 -25.36
N ILE A 48 -0.04 11.97 -24.31
CA ILE A 48 -0.86 12.31 -23.16
C ILE A 48 -1.45 13.71 -23.34
N GLU A 49 -2.77 13.81 -23.23
CA GLU A 49 -3.46 15.09 -23.21
C GLU A 49 -3.26 15.82 -21.86
N TRP A 50 -2.08 16.39 -21.68
CA TRP A 50 -1.67 17.06 -20.43
C TRP A 50 -2.66 18.11 -19.94
N LYS A 51 -3.34 18.82 -20.87
CA LYS A 51 -4.37 19.80 -20.51
C LYS A 51 -5.54 19.15 -19.78
N GLN A 52 -6.03 18.02 -20.27
CA GLN A 52 -7.12 17.29 -19.62
C GLN A 52 -6.67 16.67 -18.30
N ALA A 53 -5.47 16.12 -18.24
CA ALA A 53 -4.87 15.58 -17.03
C ALA A 53 -4.81 16.64 -15.91
N LEU A 54 -4.34 17.85 -16.22
CA LEU A 54 -4.28 18.96 -15.26
C LEU A 54 -5.68 19.45 -14.84
N ILE A 55 -6.65 19.50 -15.77
CA ILE A 55 -8.02 19.85 -15.45
C ILE A 55 -8.63 18.83 -14.47
N GLY A 56 -8.41 17.53 -14.70
CA GLY A 56 -8.89 16.47 -13.82
C GLY A 56 -8.34 16.57 -12.39
N TRP A 57 -7.14 17.10 -12.22
CA TRP A 57 -6.55 17.35 -10.88
C TRP A 57 -7.24 18.49 -10.13
N VAL A 58 -7.65 19.55 -10.85
CA VAL A 58 -8.29 20.73 -10.24
C VAL A 58 -9.81 20.53 -10.09
N LYS A 59 -10.41 19.82 -11.03
CA LYS A 59 -11.85 19.54 -11.06
C LYS A 59 -12.05 18.03 -11.21
N PRO A 60 -11.90 17.26 -10.10
CA PRO A 60 -12.12 15.82 -10.15
C PRO A 60 -13.59 15.52 -10.45
N GLU A 61 -13.83 14.68 -11.44
CA GLU A 61 -15.13 14.13 -11.77
C GLU A 61 -15.17 12.65 -11.37
N ILE A 62 -16.28 12.24 -10.78
CA ILE A 62 -16.51 10.85 -10.39
C ILE A 62 -17.56 10.27 -11.33
N PRO A 63 -17.16 9.53 -12.38
CA PRO A 63 -18.11 8.90 -13.30
C PRO A 63 -19.02 7.91 -12.57
N LYS A 64 -20.23 7.70 -13.08
CA LYS A 64 -21.14 6.69 -12.52
C LYS A 64 -20.47 5.30 -12.54
N GLY A 65 -20.49 4.60 -11.41
CA GLY A 65 -19.90 3.27 -11.25
C GLY A 65 -18.41 3.25 -10.93
N SER A 66 -17.69 4.39 -10.90
CA SER A 66 -16.25 4.42 -10.56
C SER A 66 -15.96 4.42 -9.06
N LEU A 67 -16.97 4.65 -8.23
CA LEU A 67 -16.83 4.77 -6.78
C LEU A 67 -16.12 3.58 -6.11
N PRO A 68 -16.46 2.30 -6.38
CA PRO A 68 -15.75 1.17 -5.81
C PRO A 68 -14.26 1.19 -6.13
N VAL A 69 -13.88 1.58 -7.35
CA VAL A 69 -12.49 1.69 -7.77
C VAL A 69 -11.79 2.83 -7.04
N VAL A 70 -12.42 4.01 -6.90
CA VAL A 70 -11.87 5.15 -6.16
C VAL A 70 -11.63 4.79 -4.69
N MET A 71 -12.60 4.12 -4.03
CA MET A 71 -12.43 3.62 -2.66
C MET A 71 -11.32 2.59 -2.55
N SER A 72 -11.25 1.67 -3.50
CA SER A 72 -10.20 0.65 -3.56
C SER A 72 -8.82 1.29 -3.68
N VAL A 73 -8.64 2.27 -4.58
CA VAL A 73 -7.38 3.00 -4.73
C VAL A 73 -7.00 3.74 -3.44
N LEU A 74 -7.96 4.40 -2.77
CA LEU A 74 -7.71 5.08 -1.50
C LEU A 74 -7.24 4.09 -0.42
N GLY A 75 -7.90 2.95 -0.29
CA GLY A 75 -7.51 1.88 0.65
C GLY A 75 -6.15 1.26 0.32
N ALA A 76 -5.83 1.11 -0.98
CA ALA A 76 -4.57 0.57 -1.44
C ALA A 76 -3.38 1.52 -1.20
N VAL A 77 -3.59 2.83 -1.32
CA VAL A 77 -2.52 3.82 -1.13
C VAL A 77 -2.19 4.02 0.35
N VAL A 78 -3.20 4.08 1.22
CA VAL A 78 -3.01 4.30 2.66
C VAL A 78 -3.50 3.09 3.44
N MET A 79 -2.65 2.08 3.55
CA MET A 79 -2.97 0.84 4.27
C MET A 79 -2.78 1.02 5.78
N PRO A 80 -3.83 0.94 6.61
CA PRO A 80 -3.72 1.13 8.06
C PRO A 80 -2.70 0.21 8.72
N HIS A 81 -2.64 -1.05 8.33
CA HIS A 81 -1.71 -2.03 8.90
C HIS A 81 -0.24 -1.72 8.60
N ASN A 82 0.07 -1.05 7.49
CA ASN A 82 1.44 -0.62 7.19
C ASN A 82 1.94 0.47 8.14
N LEU A 83 1.05 1.29 8.71
CA LEU A 83 1.43 2.28 9.72
C LEU A 83 1.95 1.59 10.99
N PHE A 84 1.31 0.50 11.41
CA PHE A 84 1.77 -0.30 12.56
C PHE A 84 3.09 -1.00 12.25
N LEU A 85 3.19 -1.65 11.09
CA LEU A 85 4.42 -2.31 10.66
C LEU A 85 5.59 -1.32 10.53
N HIS A 86 5.36 -0.12 10.01
CA HIS A 86 6.39 0.90 9.89
C HIS A 86 6.96 1.31 11.26
N SER A 87 6.11 1.47 12.27
CA SER A 87 6.58 1.78 13.63
C SER A 87 7.42 0.65 14.22
N GLU A 88 7.07 -0.61 13.97
CA GLU A 88 7.85 -1.77 14.40
C GLU A 88 9.22 -1.84 13.73
N ILE A 89 9.27 -1.63 12.41
CA ILE A 89 10.53 -1.60 11.66
C ILE A 89 11.46 -0.50 12.18
N ILE A 90 10.93 0.65 12.59
CA ILE A 90 11.72 1.72 13.19
C ILE A 90 12.27 1.28 14.55
N GLN A 91 11.45 0.66 15.39
CA GLN A 91 11.85 0.17 16.71
C GLN A 91 12.94 -0.91 16.61
N SER A 92 12.86 -1.79 15.63
CA SER A 92 13.84 -2.86 15.41
C SER A 92 15.27 -2.35 15.10
N ARG A 93 15.42 -1.07 14.77
CA ARG A 93 16.73 -0.44 14.55
C ARG A 93 17.50 -0.13 15.83
N GLU A 94 16.91 -0.31 17.01
CA GLU A 94 17.51 -0.18 18.35
C GLU A 94 18.32 1.12 18.55
N TRP A 95 17.78 2.25 18.11
CA TRP A 95 18.46 3.54 18.25
C TRP A 95 18.60 3.96 19.69
N ASN A 96 19.70 4.65 20.02
CA ASN A 96 19.85 5.27 21.34
C ASN A 96 18.83 6.39 21.53
N LEU A 97 17.75 6.09 22.26
CA LEU A 97 16.65 7.02 22.56
C LEU A 97 16.90 7.86 23.83
N GLU A 98 18.04 7.72 24.48
CA GLU A 98 18.44 8.53 25.62
C GLU A 98 19.10 9.85 25.18
N ASP A 99 19.70 9.87 23.97
CA ASP A 99 20.35 11.05 23.42
C ASP A 99 19.39 11.83 22.49
N ASP A 100 19.05 13.03 22.93
CA ASP A 100 18.20 13.97 22.19
C ASP A 100 18.76 14.36 20.81
N SER A 101 20.06 14.40 20.67
CA SER A 101 20.71 14.74 19.39
C SER A 101 20.46 13.62 18.37
N VAL A 102 20.57 12.36 18.81
CA VAL A 102 20.29 11.17 18.02
C VAL A 102 18.81 11.15 17.61
N ILE A 103 17.87 11.36 18.55
CA ILE A 103 16.44 11.37 18.26
C ILE A 103 16.10 12.43 17.20
N LYS A 104 16.59 13.67 17.36
CA LYS A 104 16.33 14.76 16.41
C LYS A 104 16.89 14.45 15.02
N GLN A 105 18.08 13.86 14.97
CA GLN A 105 18.71 13.48 13.72
C GLN A 105 17.91 12.37 13.01
N GLN A 106 17.49 11.36 13.73
CA GLN A 106 16.69 10.26 13.20
C GLN A 106 15.31 10.72 12.72
N LEU A 107 14.61 11.55 13.49
CA LEU A 107 13.35 12.14 13.03
C LEU A 107 13.49 12.94 11.73
N LYS A 108 14.63 13.62 11.53
CA LYS A 108 14.92 14.34 10.29
C LYS A 108 15.18 13.39 9.12
N TYR A 109 15.85 12.28 9.36
CA TYR A 109 16.11 11.26 8.35
C TYR A 109 14.83 10.53 7.97
N GLU A 110 14.03 10.11 8.94
CA GLU A 110 12.74 9.46 8.70
C GLU A 110 11.77 10.36 7.92
N PHE A 111 11.73 11.64 8.26
CA PHE A 111 10.92 12.60 7.50
C PHE A 111 11.36 12.69 6.04
N LYS A 112 12.68 12.77 5.77
CA LYS A 112 13.20 12.86 4.41
C LYS A 112 12.98 11.57 3.63
N ASP A 113 13.22 10.43 4.25
CA ASP A 113 13.04 9.10 3.66
C ASP A 113 11.57 8.88 3.28
N THR A 114 10.65 9.14 4.21
CA THR A 114 9.22 9.05 3.97
C THR A 114 8.76 10.00 2.87
N LEU A 115 9.20 11.27 2.91
CA LEU A 115 8.83 12.26 1.90
C LEU A 115 9.30 11.84 0.51
N PHE A 116 10.55 11.41 0.38
CA PHE A 116 11.12 10.97 -0.89
C PHE A 116 10.41 9.73 -1.43
N SER A 117 10.19 8.73 -0.59
CA SER A 117 9.45 7.51 -0.96
C SER A 117 8.02 7.80 -1.38
N MET A 118 7.32 8.71 -0.69
CA MET A 118 5.95 9.10 -1.04
C MET A 118 5.89 9.87 -2.36
N ILE A 119 6.85 10.75 -2.65
CA ILE A 119 6.92 11.48 -3.93
C ILE A 119 7.16 10.50 -5.08
N ILE A 120 8.07 9.54 -4.94
CA ILE A 120 8.32 8.51 -5.96
C ILE A 120 7.07 7.64 -6.16
N GLY A 121 6.47 7.14 -5.09
CA GLY A 121 5.26 6.33 -5.16
C GLY A 121 4.10 7.07 -5.83
N TRP A 122 3.90 8.35 -5.48
CA TRP A 122 2.92 9.20 -6.13
C TRP A 122 3.18 9.40 -7.63
N ALA A 123 4.45 9.63 -8.01
CA ALA A 123 4.82 9.82 -9.42
C ALA A 123 4.56 8.54 -10.24
N ILE A 124 4.95 7.37 -9.72
CA ILE A 124 4.72 6.07 -10.38
C ILE A 124 3.23 5.78 -10.50
N ASN A 125 2.46 5.94 -9.43
CA ASN A 125 1.00 5.72 -9.47
C ASN A 125 0.31 6.67 -10.45
N SER A 126 0.71 7.94 -10.47
CA SER A 126 0.18 8.91 -11.44
C SER A 126 0.54 8.54 -12.87
N ALA A 127 1.77 8.08 -13.12
CA ALA A 127 2.18 7.60 -14.43
C ALA A 127 1.35 6.41 -14.91
N MET A 128 1.10 5.44 -14.03
CA MET A 128 0.26 4.28 -14.35
C MET A 128 -1.17 4.69 -14.72
N ILE A 129 -1.78 5.60 -13.98
CA ILE A 129 -3.15 6.09 -14.23
C ILE A 129 -3.19 6.86 -15.57
N LEU A 130 -2.22 7.74 -15.83
CA LEU A 130 -2.16 8.52 -17.07
C LEU A 130 -1.92 7.62 -18.29
N MET A 131 -1.06 6.61 -18.15
CA MET A 131 -0.85 5.61 -19.19
C MET A 131 -2.10 4.80 -19.48
N ALA A 132 -2.80 4.33 -18.44
CA ALA A 132 -4.06 3.63 -18.61
C ALA A 132 -5.11 4.50 -19.32
N ALA A 133 -5.20 5.78 -18.96
CA ALA A 133 -6.10 6.72 -19.62
C ALA A 133 -5.74 6.94 -21.10
N ALA A 134 -4.46 7.12 -21.42
CA ALA A 134 -4.00 7.38 -22.78
C ALA A 134 -4.11 6.16 -23.72
N THR A 135 -3.84 4.95 -23.19
CA THR A 135 -3.73 3.75 -24.02
C THR A 135 -5.02 2.92 -24.08
N LEU A 136 -5.72 2.83 -22.95
CA LEU A 136 -6.86 1.91 -22.82
C LEU A 136 -8.21 2.63 -22.90
N TYR A 137 -8.31 3.83 -22.36
CA TYR A 137 -9.58 4.57 -22.36
C TYR A 137 -9.90 5.19 -23.72
N GLN A 138 -8.91 5.73 -24.43
CA GLN A 138 -9.11 6.33 -25.76
C GLN A 138 -9.32 5.29 -26.86
N GLY A 139 -8.97 4.02 -26.62
CA GLY A 139 -8.94 2.99 -27.65
C GLY A 139 -10.26 2.34 -28.01
N ASN A 140 -11.20 2.03 -27.12
CA ASN A 140 -12.47 1.33 -27.44
C ASN A 140 -13.51 1.22 -26.31
N GLY A 141 -13.40 1.92 -25.19
CA GLY A 141 -14.45 1.95 -24.15
C GLY A 141 -14.78 0.58 -23.51
N HIS A 142 -13.92 -0.42 -23.67
CA HIS A 142 -14.11 -1.71 -23.03
C HIS A 142 -13.70 -1.64 -21.56
N SER A 143 -14.56 -2.15 -20.69
CA SER A 143 -14.20 -2.37 -19.28
C SER A 143 -12.98 -3.27 -19.22
N ILE A 144 -11.90 -2.78 -18.57
CA ILE A 144 -10.68 -3.57 -18.41
C ILE A 144 -10.87 -4.38 -17.13
N ASP A 145 -11.53 -5.53 -17.30
CA ASP A 145 -11.73 -6.47 -16.20
C ASP A 145 -10.56 -7.48 -16.09
N ASP A 146 -9.53 -7.30 -16.93
CA ASP A 146 -8.41 -8.24 -17.00
C ASP A 146 -7.07 -7.55 -16.74
N ILE A 147 -6.41 -7.98 -15.68
CA ILE A 147 -5.08 -7.52 -15.27
C ILE A 147 -3.98 -7.85 -16.33
N HIS A 148 -4.24 -8.80 -17.23
CA HIS A 148 -3.34 -9.12 -18.34
C HIS A 148 -3.19 -7.95 -19.32
N LEU A 149 -4.25 -7.16 -19.51
CA LEU A 149 -4.21 -5.98 -20.38
C LEU A 149 -3.27 -4.89 -19.84
N ALA A 150 -3.09 -4.82 -18.52
CA ALA A 150 -2.15 -3.86 -17.92
C ALA A 150 -0.69 -4.13 -18.34
N GLY A 151 -0.32 -5.41 -18.57
CA GLY A 151 1.00 -5.76 -19.09
C GLY A 151 1.24 -5.30 -20.53
N SER A 152 0.19 -5.20 -21.35
CA SER A 152 0.30 -4.76 -22.73
C SER A 152 0.63 -3.26 -22.88
N MET A 153 0.34 -2.45 -21.86
CA MET A 153 0.73 -1.03 -21.84
C MET A 153 2.25 -0.82 -21.90
N LEU A 154 3.03 -1.78 -21.40
CA LEU A 154 4.49 -1.73 -21.41
C LEU A 154 5.11 -2.27 -22.72
N THR A 155 4.29 -2.71 -23.67
CA THR A 155 4.76 -3.27 -24.94
C THR A 155 5.61 -2.28 -25.75
N PRO A 156 5.30 -0.98 -25.83
CA PRO A 156 6.11 -0.03 -26.57
C PRO A 156 7.56 0.03 -26.10
N LEU A 157 7.79 -0.13 -24.78
CA LEU A 157 9.12 -0.07 -24.18
C LEU A 157 9.81 -1.45 -24.09
N LEU A 158 9.08 -2.45 -23.65
CA LEU A 158 9.62 -3.78 -23.31
C LEU A 158 9.37 -4.84 -24.42
N GLY A 159 8.69 -4.47 -25.50
CA GLY A 159 8.39 -5.36 -26.61
C GLY A 159 7.58 -6.59 -26.15
N ASN A 160 7.79 -7.73 -26.80
CA ASN A 160 7.06 -8.98 -26.52
C ASN A 160 7.31 -9.55 -25.11
N ALA A 161 8.33 -9.09 -24.41
CA ALA A 161 8.62 -9.51 -23.03
C ALA A 161 7.79 -8.74 -21.97
N ALA A 162 7.10 -7.66 -22.36
CA ALA A 162 6.35 -6.79 -21.45
C ALA A 162 5.41 -7.55 -20.52
N SER A 163 4.57 -8.42 -21.08
CA SER A 163 3.59 -9.19 -20.31
C SER A 163 4.25 -10.15 -19.31
N ILE A 164 5.38 -10.76 -19.68
CA ILE A 164 6.10 -11.69 -18.81
C ILE A 164 6.76 -10.91 -17.66
N ILE A 165 7.44 -9.81 -17.98
CA ILE A 165 8.10 -8.95 -16.96
C ILE A 165 7.06 -8.40 -15.99
N PHE A 166 5.94 -7.91 -16.51
CA PHE A 166 4.84 -7.42 -15.69
C PHE A 166 4.25 -8.50 -14.77
N ALA A 167 3.99 -9.70 -15.32
CA ALA A 167 3.45 -10.83 -14.56
C ALA A 167 4.41 -11.28 -13.43
N LEU A 168 5.72 -11.35 -13.71
CA LEU A 168 6.73 -11.69 -12.72
C LEU A 168 6.81 -10.64 -11.61
N ALA A 169 6.81 -9.36 -11.97
CA ALA A 169 6.84 -8.31 -10.97
C ALA A 169 5.56 -8.26 -10.13
N LEU A 170 4.40 -8.48 -10.74
CA LEU A 170 3.13 -8.55 -10.02
C LEU A 170 3.12 -9.73 -9.04
N LEU A 171 3.65 -10.91 -9.46
CA LEU A 171 3.79 -12.07 -8.59
C LEU A 171 4.72 -11.77 -7.40
N LEU A 172 5.89 -11.19 -7.65
CA LEU A 172 6.85 -10.82 -6.61
C LEU A 172 6.30 -9.75 -5.67
N ALA A 173 5.62 -8.74 -6.20
CA ALA A 173 4.95 -7.71 -5.41
C ALA A 173 3.85 -8.33 -4.53
N GLY A 174 3.07 -9.27 -5.06
CA GLY A 174 2.06 -10.02 -4.32
C GLY A 174 2.64 -10.85 -3.16
N ILE A 175 3.77 -11.55 -3.40
CA ILE A 175 4.49 -12.29 -2.35
C ILE A 175 4.98 -11.32 -1.26
N SER A 176 5.61 -10.21 -1.66
CA SER A 176 6.07 -9.17 -0.72
C SER A 176 4.95 -8.62 0.13
N SER A 177 3.87 -8.20 -0.51
CA SER A 177 2.69 -7.66 0.16
C SER A 177 2.06 -8.67 1.14
N SER A 178 2.02 -9.95 0.76
CA SER A 178 1.52 -11.00 1.65
C SER A 178 2.43 -11.21 2.87
N ILE A 179 3.74 -11.15 2.69
CA ILE A 179 4.71 -11.23 3.80
C ILE A 179 4.53 -10.05 4.74
N THR A 180 4.48 -8.82 4.23
CA THR A 180 4.31 -7.62 5.06
C THR A 180 2.96 -7.59 5.76
N ALA A 181 1.88 -8.09 5.14
CA ALA A 181 0.58 -8.23 5.79
C ALA A 181 0.62 -9.23 6.96
N GLY A 182 1.30 -10.37 6.79
CA GLY A 182 1.50 -11.34 7.86
C GLY A 182 2.35 -10.78 9.01
N MET A 183 3.43 -10.05 8.68
CA MET A 183 4.26 -9.35 9.68
C MET A 183 3.42 -8.34 10.47
N ALA A 184 2.61 -7.51 9.78
CA ALA A 184 1.73 -6.55 10.43
C ALA A 184 0.73 -7.23 11.37
N GLY A 185 0.15 -8.36 10.95
CA GLY A 185 -0.71 -9.18 11.80
C GLY A 185 0.00 -9.71 13.04
N GLY A 186 1.23 -10.19 12.88
CA GLY A 186 2.11 -10.62 13.97
C GLY A 186 2.42 -9.49 14.95
N THR A 187 2.80 -8.31 14.43
CA THR A 187 3.10 -7.10 15.22
C THR A 187 1.88 -6.63 16.02
N ILE A 188 0.72 -6.54 15.37
CA ILE A 188 -0.51 -6.09 16.03
C ILE A 188 -0.91 -7.07 17.14
N PHE A 189 -0.86 -8.37 16.86
CA PHE A 189 -1.28 -9.38 17.82
C PHE A 189 -0.31 -9.47 19.01
N SER A 190 1.01 -9.47 18.79
CA SER A 190 1.98 -9.45 19.89
C SER A 190 1.90 -8.17 20.72
N GLY A 191 1.66 -7.01 20.08
CA GLY A 191 1.47 -5.74 20.76
C GLY A 191 0.23 -5.68 21.67
N ILE A 192 -0.85 -6.44 21.37
CA ILE A 192 -2.01 -6.57 22.26
C ILE A 192 -1.61 -7.22 23.61
N PHE A 193 -0.61 -8.12 23.58
CA PHE A 193 -0.10 -8.81 24.77
C PHE A 193 1.17 -8.15 25.35
N ASP A 194 1.48 -6.94 24.91
CA ASP A 194 2.65 -6.16 25.37
C ASP A 194 4.01 -6.87 25.11
N HIS A 195 4.07 -7.62 24.01
CA HIS A 195 5.28 -8.27 23.53
C HIS A 195 5.81 -7.60 22.26
N PRO A 196 7.13 -7.42 22.11
CA PRO A 196 7.74 -6.98 20.85
C PRO A 196 7.53 -8.04 19.76
N TYR A 197 7.62 -7.61 18.50
CA TYR A 197 7.58 -8.54 17.39
C TYR A 197 8.81 -9.49 17.43
N ASP A 198 8.56 -10.75 17.66
CA ASP A 198 9.56 -11.82 17.53
C ASP A 198 8.89 -13.02 16.87
N ILE A 199 9.35 -13.38 15.67
CA ILE A 199 8.78 -14.49 14.91
C ILE A 199 8.92 -15.85 15.63
N HIS A 200 9.81 -15.98 16.61
CA HIS A 200 9.95 -17.18 17.43
C HIS A 200 8.93 -17.23 18.58
N HIS A 201 8.36 -16.06 18.96
CA HIS A 201 7.36 -15.98 20.02
C HIS A 201 5.99 -16.52 19.55
N LYS A 202 5.27 -17.17 20.48
CA LYS A 202 3.96 -17.80 20.16
C LYS A 202 2.91 -16.80 19.70
N ASP A 203 2.85 -15.62 20.32
CA ASP A 203 1.84 -14.60 20.01
C ASP A 203 2.06 -14.03 18.62
N THR A 204 3.31 -13.77 18.25
CA THR A 204 3.64 -13.31 16.88
C THR A 204 3.24 -14.36 15.84
N LYS A 205 3.60 -15.64 16.07
CA LYS A 205 3.20 -16.74 15.17
C LYS A 205 1.70 -16.85 15.05
N LEU A 206 0.97 -16.74 16.16
CA LEU A 206 -0.48 -16.81 16.17
C LEU A 206 -1.09 -15.64 15.40
N GLY A 207 -0.57 -14.41 15.55
CA GLY A 207 -0.99 -13.24 14.80
C GLY A 207 -0.80 -13.41 13.29
N VAL A 208 0.35 -13.94 12.86
CA VAL A 208 0.60 -14.29 11.46
C VAL A 208 -0.42 -15.30 10.95
N LEU A 209 -0.67 -16.38 11.68
CA LEU A 209 -1.59 -17.44 11.26
C LEU A 209 -3.05 -16.95 11.22
N ILE A 210 -3.49 -16.18 12.23
CA ILE A 210 -4.83 -15.58 12.26
C ILE A 210 -5.03 -14.61 11.07
N THR A 211 -3.99 -13.99 10.58
CA THR A 211 -4.07 -13.11 9.40
C THR A 211 -4.08 -13.93 8.10
N MET A 212 -3.16 -14.87 7.95
CA MET A 212 -2.93 -15.55 6.67
C MET A 212 -3.95 -16.67 6.38
N ILE A 213 -4.38 -17.43 7.39
CA ILE A 213 -5.30 -18.56 7.18
C ILE A 213 -6.69 -18.08 6.75
N PRO A 214 -7.36 -17.14 7.46
CA PRO A 214 -8.65 -16.63 7.00
C PRO A 214 -8.58 -15.94 5.65
N ALA A 215 -7.52 -15.17 5.37
CA ALA A 215 -7.32 -14.55 4.07
C ALA A 215 -7.27 -15.60 2.95
N THR A 216 -6.53 -16.69 3.16
CA THR A 216 -6.47 -17.82 2.22
C THR A 216 -7.84 -18.47 2.01
N LEU A 217 -8.60 -18.70 3.08
CA LEU A 217 -9.96 -19.27 2.99
C LEU A 217 -10.90 -18.37 2.20
N ILE A 218 -10.84 -17.05 2.43
CA ILE A 218 -11.64 -16.07 1.69
C ILE A 218 -11.30 -16.11 0.19
N ILE A 219 -10.00 -16.13 -0.17
CA ILE A 219 -9.56 -16.21 -1.57
C ILE A 219 -10.10 -17.48 -2.25
N LEU A 220 -10.16 -18.62 -1.55
CA LEU A 220 -10.69 -19.86 -2.09
C LEU A 220 -12.19 -19.82 -2.37
N LEU A 221 -12.93 -18.95 -1.66
CA LEU A 221 -14.37 -18.75 -1.82
C LEU A 221 -14.71 -17.73 -2.91
N ILE A 222 -13.81 -16.79 -3.19
CA ILE A 222 -14.01 -15.75 -4.20
C ILE A 222 -13.87 -16.35 -5.61
N LYS A 223 -14.87 -16.10 -6.47
CA LYS A 223 -14.88 -16.57 -7.84
C LYS A 223 -14.04 -15.69 -8.78
N ALA A 224 -14.06 -14.38 -8.57
CA ALA A 224 -13.33 -13.39 -9.36
C ALA A 224 -12.23 -12.73 -8.47
N PRO A 225 -10.96 -13.09 -8.65
CA PRO A 225 -9.87 -12.56 -7.79
C PRO A 225 -9.73 -11.02 -7.85
N PHE A 226 -10.04 -10.41 -8.98
CA PHE A 226 -9.99 -8.96 -9.15
C PHE A 226 -11.05 -8.24 -8.29
N ASP A 227 -12.28 -8.75 -8.24
CA ASP A 227 -13.33 -8.22 -7.37
C ASP A 227 -12.94 -8.36 -5.90
N GLY A 228 -12.36 -9.50 -5.53
CA GLY A 228 -11.83 -9.71 -4.19
C GLY A 228 -10.77 -8.69 -3.79
N LEU A 229 -9.89 -8.32 -4.74
CA LEU A 229 -8.90 -7.27 -4.54
C LEU A 229 -9.59 -5.91 -4.29
N ILE A 230 -10.54 -5.52 -5.14
CA ILE A 230 -11.28 -4.26 -5.00
C ILE A 230 -11.99 -4.20 -3.64
N TYR A 231 -12.78 -5.21 -3.29
CA TYR A 231 -13.52 -5.23 -2.02
C TYR A 231 -12.60 -5.19 -0.80
N SER A 232 -11.49 -5.94 -0.80
CA SER A 232 -10.53 -5.91 0.31
C SER A 232 -9.96 -4.52 0.54
N GLN A 233 -9.62 -3.79 -0.52
CA GLN A 233 -9.11 -2.42 -0.42
C GLN A 233 -10.19 -1.42 0.01
N MET A 234 -11.45 -1.63 -0.40
CA MET A 234 -12.58 -0.82 0.10
C MET A 234 -12.75 -0.97 1.62
N PHE A 235 -12.62 -2.19 2.16
CA PHE A 235 -12.65 -2.41 3.61
C PHE A 235 -11.52 -1.68 4.34
N LEU A 236 -10.31 -1.66 3.77
CA LEU A 236 -9.20 -0.89 4.33
C LEU A 236 -9.49 0.62 4.33
N ALA A 237 -10.12 1.14 3.28
CA ALA A 237 -10.53 2.54 3.23
C ALA A 237 -11.52 2.90 4.35
N VAL A 238 -12.46 2.02 4.69
CA VAL A 238 -13.43 2.23 5.80
C VAL A 238 -12.72 2.25 7.16
N GLN A 239 -11.67 1.45 7.36
CA GLN A 239 -10.89 1.43 8.60
C GLN A 239 -9.99 2.66 8.75
N LEU A 240 -9.56 3.27 7.64
CA LEU A 240 -8.55 4.32 7.61
C LEU A 240 -8.83 5.52 8.53
N PRO A 241 -10.05 6.09 8.61
CA PRO A 241 -10.35 7.19 9.52
C PRO A 241 -10.02 6.88 10.97
N ILE A 242 -10.40 5.70 11.46
CA ILE A 242 -10.16 5.28 12.85
C ILE A 242 -8.66 5.29 13.13
N THR A 243 -7.87 4.72 12.23
CA THR A 243 -6.41 4.65 12.37
C THR A 243 -5.77 6.04 12.36
N ILE A 244 -6.17 6.92 11.43
CA ILE A 244 -5.61 8.29 11.34
C ILE A 244 -5.93 9.10 12.60
N PHE A 245 -7.17 9.10 13.09
CA PHE A 245 -7.53 9.85 14.29
C PHE A 245 -6.80 9.33 15.53
N THR A 246 -6.68 8.02 15.68
CA THR A 246 -5.92 7.40 16.77
C THR A 246 -4.45 7.80 16.70
N GLN A 247 -3.84 7.77 15.52
CA GLN A 247 -2.45 8.19 15.32
C GLN A 247 -2.24 9.68 15.65
N ILE A 248 -3.14 10.56 15.21
CA ILE A 248 -3.07 12.00 15.53
C ILE A 248 -3.21 12.22 17.03
N TYR A 249 -4.10 11.49 17.70
CA TYR A 249 -4.29 11.55 19.13
C TYR A 249 -3.01 11.17 19.88
N LEU A 250 -2.42 10.02 19.57
CA LEU A 250 -1.21 9.51 20.21
C LEU A 250 -0.01 10.43 19.96
N THR A 251 0.23 10.82 18.70
CA THR A 251 1.37 11.69 18.33
C THR A 251 1.23 13.13 18.83
N SER A 252 0.02 13.56 19.17
CA SER A 252 -0.24 14.87 19.79
C SER A 252 -0.27 14.86 21.31
N SER A 253 -0.19 13.67 21.93
CA SER A 253 -0.23 13.53 23.39
C SER A 253 1.15 13.77 24.00
N LYS A 254 1.26 14.80 24.85
CA LYS A 254 2.49 15.04 25.62
C LYS A 254 2.83 13.90 26.58
N LYS A 255 1.83 13.11 27.03
CA LYS A 255 2.04 11.96 27.91
C LYS A 255 2.76 10.83 27.17
N VAL A 256 2.50 10.67 25.86
CA VAL A 256 3.10 9.63 25.03
C VAL A 256 4.40 10.12 24.39
N MET A 257 4.36 11.30 23.75
CA MET A 257 5.46 11.81 22.93
C MET A 257 6.38 12.81 23.66
N GLY A 258 6.07 13.19 24.90
CA GLY A 258 6.85 14.14 25.64
C GLY A 258 7.02 15.48 24.92
N LYS A 259 8.27 15.88 24.73
CA LYS A 259 8.67 17.11 24.02
C LYS A 259 8.55 17.02 22.50
N TYR A 260 8.42 15.81 21.95
CA TYR A 260 8.26 15.56 20.51
C TYR A 260 6.80 15.51 20.06
N ALA A 261 5.84 15.81 20.97
CA ALA A 261 4.43 15.88 20.62
C ALA A 261 4.18 16.93 19.53
N ASN A 262 3.24 16.64 18.63
CA ASN A 262 2.86 17.52 17.54
C ASN A 262 2.56 18.94 18.01
N SER A 263 3.09 19.93 17.31
CA SER A 263 2.76 21.34 17.56
C SER A 263 1.27 21.60 17.31
N LYS A 264 0.70 22.66 17.93
CA LYS A 264 -0.70 23.03 17.72
C LYS A 264 -1.06 23.22 16.22
N ARG A 265 -0.17 23.84 15.46
CA ARG A 265 -0.36 24.07 14.01
C ARG A 265 -0.39 22.74 13.25
N LEU A 266 0.58 21.85 13.51
CA LEU A 266 0.65 20.54 12.88
C LEU A 266 -0.58 19.69 13.22
N LYS A 267 -1.00 19.69 14.49
CA LYS A 267 -2.20 18.98 14.93
C LYS A 267 -3.45 19.44 14.16
N ILE A 268 -3.63 20.76 13.97
CA ILE A 268 -4.76 21.29 13.20
C ILE A 268 -4.70 20.84 11.74
N ILE A 269 -3.53 20.92 11.11
CA ILE A 269 -3.35 20.49 9.73
C ILE A 269 -3.67 18.99 9.56
N LEU A 270 -3.12 18.15 10.42
CA LEU A 270 -3.37 16.70 10.40
C LEU A 270 -4.86 16.39 10.63
N PHE A 271 -5.50 17.10 11.56
CA PHE A 271 -6.93 16.93 11.83
C PHE A 271 -7.80 17.34 10.64
N MET A 272 -7.46 18.43 9.96
CA MET A 272 -8.16 18.84 8.73
C MET A 272 -8.01 17.81 7.61
N ILE A 273 -6.80 17.26 7.42
CA ILE A 273 -6.56 16.18 6.46
C ILE A 273 -7.39 14.94 6.83
N ALA A 274 -7.40 14.56 8.12
CA ALA A 274 -8.20 13.43 8.60
C ALA A 274 -9.70 13.62 8.34
N LEU A 275 -10.22 14.84 8.54
CA LEU A 275 -11.61 15.17 8.25
C LEU A 275 -11.92 15.06 6.76
N ILE A 276 -11.04 15.56 5.88
CA ILE A 276 -11.21 15.46 4.43
C ILE A 276 -11.25 14.00 4.00
N VAL A 277 -10.30 13.19 4.44
CA VAL A 277 -10.25 11.76 4.13
C VAL A 277 -11.49 11.04 4.65
N THR A 278 -11.93 11.33 5.87
CA THR A 278 -13.14 10.74 6.46
C THR A 278 -14.38 11.13 5.69
N PHE A 279 -14.51 12.40 5.32
CA PHE A 279 -15.63 12.89 4.52
C PHE A 279 -15.68 12.20 3.17
N LEU A 280 -14.56 12.09 2.47
CA LEU A 280 -14.47 11.36 1.21
C LEU A 280 -14.89 9.88 1.39
N ASN A 281 -14.40 9.20 2.42
CA ASN A 281 -14.79 7.82 2.70
C ASN A 281 -16.29 7.67 2.99
N ILE A 282 -16.88 8.58 3.77
CA ILE A 282 -18.32 8.55 4.05
C ILE A 282 -19.12 8.79 2.76
N CYS A 283 -18.74 9.80 1.97
CA CYS A 283 -19.39 10.05 0.68
C CYS A 283 -19.33 8.84 -0.24
N LEU A 284 -18.15 8.23 -0.37
CA LEU A 284 -17.94 7.04 -1.18
C LEU A 284 -18.74 5.84 -0.66
N PHE A 285 -18.84 5.67 0.65
CA PHE A 285 -19.63 4.61 1.25
C PHE A 285 -21.15 4.79 1.02
N VAL A 286 -21.66 6.01 1.20
CA VAL A 286 -23.10 6.31 1.05
C VAL A 286 -23.55 6.26 -0.41
N THR A 287 -22.68 6.62 -1.34
CA THR A 287 -23.03 6.67 -2.78
C THR A 287 -22.63 5.39 -3.53
N GLY A 288 -21.82 4.52 -2.94
CA GLY A 288 -21.34 3.28 -3.55
C GLY A 288 -22.21 2.05 -3.25
N PHE A 289 -23.16 2.18 -2.32
CA PHE A 289 -24.21 1.23 -2.04
C PHE A 289 -25.57 1.87 -2.38
#